data_374c6055874ad3d149f20d28af7eede1
#
_entry.id   374c6055874ad3d149f20d28af7eede1
#
_cell.length_a   1.000
_cell.length_b   1.000
_cell.length_c   1.000
_cell.angle_alpha   90.00
_cell.angle_beta   90.00
_cell.angle_gamma   90.00
#
_symmetry.space_group_name_H-M   'P 1'
#
loop_
_entity.id
_entity.type
_entity.pdbx_description
1 polymer ?
#
loop_
_entity_poly.entity_id
_entity_poly.type
_entity_poly.pdbx_seq_one_letter_code
_entity_poly.pdbx_strand_id
1 'polypeptide(L)' 'MDRAEALQALPHTYAIALRLRDEGVKPDAVERVLDVEPEAVAPLLTLAEAKLAGLMDPK' A
#
# COMPACT_ATOMS: atom_id res chain seq x y z
N MET A 1 5.78 -3.24 -16.33
CA MET A 1 4.76 -2.32 -15.77
C MET A 1 5.47 -1.34 -14.85
N ASP A 2 5.24 -0.04 -15.02
CA ASP A 2 5.88 0.92 -14.12
C ASP A 2 5.11 1.01 -12.79
N ARG A 3 5.68 1.75 -11.84
CA ARG A 3 5.14 1.78 -10.49
C ARG A 3 3.72 2.38 -10.44
N ALA A 4 3.49 3.42 -11.22
CA ALA A 4 2.18 4.06 -11.24
C ALA A 4 1.11 3.12 -11.77
N GLU A 5 1.40 2.38 -12.83
CA GLU A 5 0.49 1.39 -13.36
C GLU A 5 0.28 0.24 -12.39
N ALA A 6 1.36 -0.22 -11.76
CA ALA A 6 1.26 -1.31 -10.78
C ALA A 6 0.39 -0.91 -9.60
N LEU A 7 0.53 0.33 -9.11
CA LEU A 7 -0.30 0.83 -8.02
C LEU A 7 -1.78 0.82 -8.40
N GLN A 8 -2.10 1.16 -9.65
CA GLN A 8 -3.49 1.15 -10.10
C GLN A 8 -4.04 -0.27 -10.23
N ALA A 9 -3.18 -1.25 -10.44
CA ALA A 9 -3.60 -2.64 -10.56
C ALA A 9 -3.77 -3.34 -9.21
N LEU A 10 -3.29 -2.73 -8.13
CA LEU A 10 -3.45 -3.29 -6.79
C LEU A 10 -4.89 -3.17 -6.31
N PRO A 11 -5.32 -4.08 -5.41
CA PRO A 11 -6.56 -3.86 -4.69
C PRO A 11 -6.55 -2.48 -4.03
N HIS A 12 -7.72 -1.85 -3.99
CA HIS A 12 -7.86 -0.45 -3.60
C HIS A 12 -7.20 -0.12 -2.26
N THR A 13 -7.42 -0.96 -1.26
CA THR A 13 -6.86 -0.73 0.07
C THR A 13 -5.34 -0.69 0.06
N TYR A 14 -4.71 -1.61 -0.67
CA TYR A 14 -3.25 -1.65 -0.77
C TYR A 14 -2.70 -0.44 -1.51
N ALA A 15 -3.38 -0.04 -2.58
CA ALA A 15 -2.96 1.10 -3.37
C ALA A 15 -3.00 2.38 -2.53
N ILE A 16 -4.07 2.58 -1.77
CA ILE A 16 -4.21 3.74 -0.90
C ILE A 16 -3.14 3.74 0.19
N ALA A 17 -2.91 2.58 0.81
CA ALA A 17 -1.93 2.47 1.89
C ALA A 17 -0.54 2.88 1.43
N LEU A 18 -0.10 2.37 0.28
CA LEU A 18 1.21 2.70 -0.27
C LEU A 18 1.30 4.16 -0.67
N ARG A 19 0.25 4.68 -1.24
CA ARG A 19 0.21 6.07 -1.68
C ARG A 19 0.34 7.02 -0.49
N LEU A 20 -0.39 6.75 0.58
CA LEU A 20 -0.31 7.58 1.79
C LEU A 20 1.09 7.53 2.39
N ARG A 21 1.68 6.34 2.45
CA ARG A 21 3.04 6.20 2.95
C ARG A 21 4.03 6.99 2.11
N ASP A 22 3.90 6.91 0.79
CA ASP A 22 4.80 7.62 -0.13
C ASP A 22 4.68 9.13 0.02
N GLU A 23 3.50 9.62 0.40
CA GLU A 23 3.26 11.04 0.62
C GLU A 23 3.74 11.50 2.00
N GLY A 24 4.28 10.61 2.79
CA GLY A 24 4.78 10.94 4.11
C GLY A 24 3.73 10.98 5.20
N VAL A 25 2.57 10.40 4.94
CA VAL A 25 1.48 10.34 5.92
C VAL A 25 1.87 9.38 7.03
N LYS A 26 1.68 9.81 8.26
CA LYS A 26 2.04 8.99 9.42
C LYS A 26 1.12 7.77 9.57
N PRO A 27 1.61 6.68 10.17
CA PRO A 27 0.80 5.48 10.35
C PRO A 27 -0.53 5.75 11.05
N ASP A 28 -0.57 6.67 12.01
CA ASP A 28 -1.81 7.03 12.71
C ASP A 28 -2.89 7.51 11.73
N ALA A 29 -2.49 8.32 10.76
CA ALA A 29 -3.41 8.84 9.77
C ALA A 29 -3.82 7.75 8.78
N VAL A 30 -2.88 6.85 8.44
CA VAL A 30 -3.19 5.73 7.54
C VAL A 30 -4.27 4.85 8.14
N GLU A 31 -4.18 4.54 9.43
CA GLU A 31 -5.18 3.69 10.08
C GLU A 31 -6.56 4.36 10.10
N ARG A 32 -6.62 5.68 10.20
CA ARG A 32 -7.89 6.40 10.15
C ARG A 32 -8.51 6.39 8.76
N VAL A 33 -7.68 6.63 7.75
CA VAL A 33 -8.15 6.69 6.37
C VAL A 33 -8.68 5.32 5.93
N LEU A 34 -7.96 4.25 6.31
CA LEU A 34 -8.32 2.90 5.91
C LEU A 34 -9.26 2.20 6.89
N ASP A 35 -9.50 2.81 8.05
CA ASP A 35 -10.34 2.22 9.09
C ASP A 35 -9.84 0.84 9.51
N VAL A 36 -8.55 0.76 9.80
CA VAL A 36 -7.92 -0.49 10.24
C VAL A 36 -7.34 -0.32 11.64
N GLU A 37 -7.10 -1.45 12.29
CA GLU A 37 -6.49 -1.46 13.62
C GLU A 37 -5.04 -0.98 13.53
N PRO A 38 -4.53 -0.29 14.57
CA PRO A 38 -3.15 0.20 14.54
C PRO A 38 -2.12 -0.90 14.24
N GLU A 39 -2.29 -2.07 14.82
CA GLU A 39 -1.36 -3.18 14.61
C GLU A 39 -1.47 -3.80 13.22
N ALA A 40 -2.50 -3.46 12.46
CA ALA A 40 -2.67 -3.98 11.11
C ALA A 40 -1.93 -3.14 10.07
N VAL A 41 -1.50 -1.93 10.40
CA VAL A 41 -0.89 -1.01 9.42
C VAL A 41 0.42 -1.57 8.89
N ALA A 42 1.34 -2.00 9.75
CA ALA A 42 2.64 -2.50 9.33
C ALA A 42 2.52 -3.78 8.48
N PRO A 43 1.74 -4.80 8.91
CA PRO A 43 1.54 -5.97 8.06
C PRO A 43 0.87 -5.63 6.73
N LEU A 44 -0.07 -4.70 6.74
CA LEU A 44 -0.76 -4.27 5.54
C LEU A 44 0.22 -3.66 4.53
N LEU A 45 1.09 -2.76 5.00
CA LEU A 45 2.09 -2.14 4.14
C LEU A 45 3.09 -3.16 3.61
N THR A 46 3.52 -4.10 4.45
CA THR A 46 4.42 -5.17 4.03
C THR A 46 3.80 -6.01 2.91
N LEU A 47 2.55 -6.38 3.09
CA LEU A 47 1.83 -7.18 2.11
C LEU A 47 1.61 -6.39 0.82
N ALA A 48 1.27 -5.12 0.94
CA ALA A 48 1.06 -4.26 -0.22
C ALA A 48 2.36 -4.11 -1.03
N GLU A 49 3.49 -3.93 -0.34
CA GLU A 49 4.79 -3.84 -1.00
C GLU A 49 5.12 -5.13 -1.77
N ALA A 50 4.86 -6.28 -1.15
CA ALA A 50 5.11 -7.56 -1.79
C ALA A 50 4.27 -7.72 -3.05
N LYS A 51 3.00 -7.34 -2.99
CA LYS A 51 2.12 -7.42 -4.15
C LYS A 51 2.54 -6.46 -5.25
N LEU A 52 2.95 -5.25 -4.86
CA LEU A 52 3.44 -4.27 -5.82
C LEU A 52 4.69 -4.78 -6.53
N ALA A 53 5.64 -5.31 -5.78
CA ALA A 53 6.87 -5.85 -6.35
C ALA A 53 6.56 -6.98 -7.35
N GLY A 54 5.60 -7.83 -7.04
CA GLY A 54 5.20 -8.91 -7.94
C GLY A 54 4.64 -8.39 -9.25
N LEU A 55 3.94 -7.25 -9.22
CA LEU A 55 3.41 -6.65 -10.44
C LEU A 55 4.49 -5.94 -11.25
N MET A 56 5.47 -5.36 -10.58
CA MET A 56 6.52 -4.62 -11.26
C MET A 56 7.61 -5.52 -11.83
N ASP A 57 7.74 -6.72 -11.30
CA ASP A 57 8.75 -7.68 -11.72
C ASP A 57 8.06 -8.96 -12.19
N PRO A 58 7.42 -8.93 -13.35
CA PRO A 58 6.68 -10.10 -13.86
C PRO A 58 7.67 -11.12 -14.39
N LYS A 59 7.73 -12.26 -13.80
CA LYS A 59 8.52 -13.36 -14.30
C LYS A 59 7.63 -14.46 -14.80
#